data_caf3ea39294c68814225e7a09a30e668
#
_entry.id   caf3ea39294c68814225e7a09a30e668
#
_cell.length_a   1.000
_cell.length_b   1.000
_cell.length_c   1.000
_cell.angle_alpha   90.00
_cell.angle_beta   90.00
_cell.angle_gamma   90.00
#
_symmetry.space_group_name_H-M   'P 1'
#
loop_
_entity.id
_entity.type
_entity.pdbx_description
1 polymer ?
#
loop_
_entity_poly.entity_id
_entity_poly.type
_entity_poly.pdbx_seq_one_letter_code
_entity_poly.pdbx_strand_id
1 'polypeptide(L)'
;MNNALTKYEVNNQMVWRGNLSKIDGSPLEKPVHFYIRPLSVENASQMGELSEAIYNNLKEGEECFIHKHSKEYYYDVFQNDNIHYIGVFVGSKLVGMSYLKVCHNEEELQEELPNSSYNFFKNSKREVKVASFGADSVLPSYRGNSLNAMMINYRMSLASRLDCTDCTSIVDRNNRWNMTPYFANRFNLFSTAIDPSDGGKISLLHKPMSKDTVLSNIKTRITLPYNRFELIDDLIKKGFIGVEFDKKDANVTFAHSNFYVSNIRRLPRVFDTRFNKNAFVI
;
A
#
# COMPACT_ATOMS: atom_id res chain seq x y z
N MET A 1 -5.22 6.92 -23.06
CA MET A 1 -5.41 8.36 -22.77
C MET A 1 -4.68 8.66 -21.47
N ASN A 2 -3.72 9.59 -21.49
CA ASN A 2 -3.10 10.05 -20.24
C ASN A 2 -4.14 10.87 -19.48
N ASN A 3 -4.68 10.34 -18.39
CA ASN A 3 -5.50 11.10 -17.47
C ASN A 3 -4.59 12.13 -16.76
N ALA A 4 -4.46 13.31 -17.34
CA ALA A 4 -3.70 14.38 -16.74
C ALA A 4 -4.35 14.75 -15.40
N LEU A 5 -3.62 14.58 -14.30
CA LEU A 5 -4.03 15.00 -12.98
C LEU A 5 -3.69 16.47 -12.79
N THR A 6 -4.69 17.27 -12.43
CA THR A 6 -4.48 18.64 -11.96
C THR A 6 -4.31 18.62 -10.44
N LYS A 7 -3.21 19.19 -9.94
CA LYS A 7 -2.88 19.28 -8.53
C LYS A 7 -3.00 20.73 -8.08
N TYR A 8 -3.69 20.97 -6.99
CA TYR A 8 -3.85 22.30 -6.40
C TYR A 8 -4.05 22.21 -4.88
N GLU A 9 -4.00 23.34 -4.20
CA GLU A 9 -4.26 23.44 -2.78
C GLU A 9 -5.51 24.25 -2.51
N VAL A 10 -6.32 23.77 -1.58
CA VAL A 10 -7.50 24.46 -1.05
C VAL A 10 -7.40 24.44 0.46
N ASN A 11 -7.37 25.63 1.07
CA ASN A 11 -7.25 25.78 2.53
C ASN A 11 -6.07 24.96 3.12
N ASN A 12 -4.90 25.03 2.51
CA ASN A 12 -3.70 24.28 2.84
C ASN A 12 -3.81 22.74 2.68
N GLN A 13 -4.89 22.26 2.08
CA GLN A 13 -5.07 20.85 1.76
C GLN A 13 -4.73 20.58 0.30
N MET A 14 -3.94 19.53 0.07
CA MET A 14 -3.65 19.04 -1.27
C MET A 14 -4.90 18.41 -1.88
N VAL A 15 -5.30 18.87 -3.07
CA VAL A 15 -6.42 18.32 -3.84
C VAL A 15 -5.94 17.97 -5.25
N TRP A 16 -6.27 16.75 -5.68
CA TRP A 16 -6.01 16.31 -7.04
C TRP A 16 -7.33 16.11 -7.77
N ARG A 17 -7.40 16.55 -9.02
CA ARG A 17 -8.55 16.37 -9.89
C ARG A 17 -8.14 15.60 -11.13
N GLY A 18 -8.98 14.68 -11.55
CA GLY A 18 -8.82 13.92 -12.79
C GLY A 18 -10.16 13.57 -13.42
N ASN A 19 -10.11 12.76 -14.47
CA ASN A 19 -11.29 12.29 -15.18
C ASN A 19 -11.35 10.78 -15.15
N LEU A 20 -12.54 10.23 -14.91
CA LEU A 20 -12.83 8.83 -15.13
C LEU A 20 -12.93 8.56 -16.63
N SER A 21 -12.50 7.38 -17.05
CA SER A 21 -12.65 6.90 -18.42
C SER A 21 -13.81 5.93 -18.59
N LYS A 22 -14.28 5.34 -17.48
CA LYS A 22 -15.36 4.36 -17.45
C LYS A 22 -16.07 4.29 -16.10
N ILE A 23 -17.32 3.83 -16.10
CA ILE A 23 -18.10 3.42 -14.92
C ILE A 23 -18.76 2.09 -15.25
N ASP A 24 -18.84 1.17 -14.28
CA ASP A 24 -19.38 -0.20 -14.46
C ASP A 24 -18.78 -0.94 -15.67
N GLY A 25 -17.48 -0.71 -15.93
CA GLY A 25 -16.77 -1.29 -17.07
C GLY A 25 -17.06 -0.61 -18.42
N SER A 26 -18.09 0.23 -18.51
CA SER A 26 -18.50 0.92 -19.75
C SER A 26 -17.76 2.23 -19.96
N PRO A 27 -17.22 2.48 -21.16
CA PRO A 27 -16.60 3.77 -21.48
C PRO A 27 -17.61 4.92 -21.32
N LEU A 28 -17.12 6.07 -20.90
CA LEU A 28 -17.92 7.28 -20.74
C LEU A 28 -17.88 8.13 -22.02
N GLU A 29 -19.04 8.57 -22.50
CA GLU A 29 -19.14 9.51 -23.62
C GLU A 29 -18.60 10.91 -23.26
N LYS A 30 -18.81 11.32 -22.00
CA LYS A 30 -18.31 12.60 -21.47
C LYS A 30 -17.46 12.35 -20.22
N PRO A 31 -16.38 13.12 -20.04
CA PRO A 31 -15.56 13.00 -18.83
C PRO A 31 -16.36 13.24 -17.56
N VAL A 32 -16.26 12.32 -16.60
CA VAL A 32 -16.76 12.50 -15.24
C VAL A 32 -15.56 12.82 -14.35
N HIS A 33 -15.64 13.96 -13.68
CA HIS A 33 -14.56 14.40 -12.80
C HIS A 33 -14.55 13.62 -11.50
N PHE A 34 -13.35 13.32 -11.02
CA PHE A 34 -13.12 12.88 -9.64
C PHE A 34 -12.13 13.80 -8.94
N TYR A 35 -12.17 13.77 -7.62
CA TYR A 35 -11.24 14.48 -6.75
C TYR A 35 -10.62 13.52 -5.74
N ILE A 36 -9.31 13.67 -5.48
CA ILE A 36 -8.64 13.02 -4.36
C ILE A 36 -8.29 14.11 -3.35
N ARG A 37 -8.73 13.93 -2.12
CA ARG A 37 -8.50 14.89 -1.02
C ARG A 37 -8.43 14.18 0.33
N PRO A 38 -7.90 14.84 1.37
CA PRO A 38 -7.98 14.33 2.73
C PRO A 38 -9.43 14.10 3.16
N LEU A 39 -9.62 13.10 4.00
CA LEU A 39 -10.87 12.85 4.71
C LEU A 39 -10.77 13.43 6.13
N SER A 40 -11.91 13.77 6.69
CA SER A 40 -12.07 14.22 8.07
C SER A 40 -13.14 13.40 8.78
N VAL A 41 -13.32 13.62 10.07
CA VAL A 41 -14.36 12.99 10.88
C VAL A 41 -15.77 13.14 10.27
N GLU A 42 -16.02 14.22 9.54
CA GLU A 42 -17.29 14.44 8.84
C GLU A 42 -17.58 13.40 7.75
N ASN A 43 -16.53 12.74 7.26
CA ASN A 43 -16.64 11.69 6.24
C ASN A 43 -16.82 10.27 6.84
N ALA A 44 -16.77 10.10 8.16
CA ALA A 44 -16.80 8.79 8.83
C ALA A 44 -18.02 7.94 8.42
N SER A 45 -19.20 8.53 8.28
CA SER A 45 -20.41 7.82 7.79
C SER A 45 -20.21 7.29 6.37
N GLN A 46 -19.71 8.13 5.45
CA GLN A 46 -19.44 7.73 4.07
C GLN A 46 -18.35 6.65 3.98
N MET A 47 -17.37 6.67 4.89
CA MET A 47 -16.31 5.65 4.97
C MET A 47 -16.89 4.32 5.42
N GLY A 48 -17.77 4.30 6.42
CA GLY A 48 -18.49 3.11 6.85
C GLY A 48 -19.35 2.51 5.73
N GLU A 49 -20.14 3.34 5.04
CA GLU A 49 -20.94 2.93 3.89
C GLU A 49 -20.08 2.35 2.74
N LEU A 50 -18.95 2.99 2.46
CA LEU A 50 -18.00 2.51 1.44
C LEU A 50 -17.39 1.17 1.85
N SER A 51 -16.95 1.02 3.10
CA SER A 51 -16.40 -0.22 3.64
C SER A 51 -17.40 -1.35 3.53
N GLU A 52 -18.65 -1.12 3.93
CA GLU A 52 -19.73 -2.10 3.81
C GLU A 52 -20.02 -2.46 2.36
N ALA A 53 -20.14 -1.47 1.48
CA ALA A 53 -20.42 -1.71 0.06
C ALA A 53 -19.30 -2.52 -0.61
N ILE A 54 -18.04 -2.31 -0.25
CA ILE A 54 -16.92 -3.08 -0.79
C ILE A 54 -16.94 -4.50 -0.25
N TYR A 55 -17.10 -4.67 1.07
CA TYR A 55 -17.15 -5.97 1.72
C TYR A 55 -18.26 -6.86 1.13
N ASN A 56 -19.45 -6.30 0.94
CA ASN A 56 -20.59 -7.02 0.37
C ASN A 56 -20.42 -7.38 -1.13
N ASN A 57 -19.39 -6.85 -1.80
CA ASN A 57 -19.05 -7.15 -3.19
C ASN A 57 -17.76 -7.98 -3.33
N LEU A 58 -17.19 -8.49 -2.24
CA LEU A 58 -16.08 -9.43 -2.29
C LEU A 58 -16.55 -10.76 -2.87
N LYS A 59 -15.64 -11.43 -3.57
CA LYS A 59 -15.86 -12.81 -4.03
C LYS A 59 -15.42 -13.78 -2.94
N GLU A 60 -15.92 -14.98 -3.00
CA GLU A 60 -15.44 -16.08 -2.16
C GLU A 60 -13.91 -16.17 -2.19
N GLY A 61 -13.28 -16.18 -1.02
CA GLY A 61 -11.81 -16.19 -0.84
C GLY A 61 -11.14 -14.83 -0.92
N GLU A 62 -11.90 -13.73 -1.05
CA GLU A 62 -11.36 -12.36 -1.01
C GLU A 62 -11.57 -11.67 0.36
N GLU A 63 -12.17 -12.36 1.33
CA GLU A 63 -12.54 -11.80 2.64
C GLU A 63 -11.31 -11.34 3.44
N CYS A 64 -10.14 -11.94 3.18
CA CYS A 64 -8.87 -11.53 3.79
C CYS A 64 -8.28 -10.23 3.21
N PHE A 65 -8.82 -9.71 2.09
CA PHE A 65 -8.25 -8.51 1.45
C PHE A 65 -8.66 -7.21 2.10
N ILE A 66 -9.74 -7.20 2.88
CA ILE A 66 -10.26 -6.01 3.54
C ILE A 66 -11.09 -6.38 4.77
N HIS A 67 -10.92 -5.62 5.84
CA HIS A 67 -11.79 -5.69 7.01
C HIS A 67 -13.00 -4.76 6.85
N LYS A 68 -14.18 -5.27 7.23
CA LYS A 68 -15.38 -4.43 7.31
C LYS A 68 -15.31 -3.58 8.57
N HIS A 69 -15.35 -2.28 8.41
CA HIS A 69 -15.37 -1.33 9.53
C HIS A 69 -16.66 -0.53 9.56
N SER A 70 -17.15 -0.26 10.76
CA SER A 70 -18.31 0.59 10.97
C SER A 70 -17.95 2.07 10.92
N LYS A 71 -18.95 2.95 10.89
CA LYS A 71 -18.73 4.40 11.00
C LYS A 71 -18.11 4.79 12.35
N GLU A 72 -18.47 4.09 13.42
CA GLU A 72 -17.94 4.33 14.78
C GLU A 72 -16.43 4.12 14.79
N TYR A 73 -15.95 3.03 14.18
CA TYR A 73 -14.51 2.79 13.99
C TYR A 73 -13.82 3.98 13.34
N TYR A 74 -14.42 4.56 12.27
CA TYR A 74 -13.81 5.70 11.60
C TYR A 74 -13.85 6.98 12.43
N TYR A 75 -14.86 7.18 13.29
CA TYR A 75 -14.85 8.28 14.29
C TYR A 75 -13.66 8.15 15.24
N ASP A 76 -13.40 6.94 15.73
CA ASP A 76 -12.29 6.68 16.67
C ASP A 76 -10.92 6.84 16.00
N VAL A 77 -10.78 6.37 14.77
CA VAL A 77 -9.51 6.49 14.00
C VAL A 77 -9.09 7.95 13.81
N PHE A 78 -10.03 8.87 13.62
CA PHE A 78 -9.71 10.29 13.46
C PHE A 78 -9.22 10.97 14.76
N GLN A 79 -9.22 10.28 15.90
CA GLN A 79 -8.54 10.73 17.12
C GLN A 79 -7.03 10.49 17.09
N ASN A 80 -6.53 9.73 16.12
CA ASN A 80 -5.11 9.45 15.94
C ASN A 80 -4.51 10.37 14.87
N ASP A 81 -3.75 11.38 15.27
CA ASP A 81 -3.13 12.36 14.37
C ASP A 81 -2.08 11.76 13.43
N ASN A 82 -1.60 10.55 13.70
CA ASN A 82 -0.63 9.86 12.85
C ASN A 82 -1.28 9.16 11.66
N ILE A 83 -2.62 9.06 11.61
CA ILE A 83 -3.35 8.38 10.55
C ILE A 83 -4.05 9.40 9.66
N HIS A 84 -3.66 9.43 8.39
CA HIS A 84 -4.19 10.35 7.40
C HIS A 84 -4.99 9.59 6.35
N TYR A 85 -6.30 9.64 6.44
CA TYR A 85 -7.17 9.09 5.40
C TYR A 85 -7.31 10.03 4.21
N ILE A 86 -7.38 9.46 3.02
CA ILE A 86 -7.68 10.16 1.77
C ILE A 86 -8.86 9.50 1.08
N GLY A 87 -9.66 10.29 0.39
CA GLY A 87 -10.83 9.81 -0.34
C GLY A 87 -10.84 10.23 -1.78
N VAL A 88 -11.39 9.38 -2.63
CA VAL A 88 -11.74 9.67 -4.02
C VAL A 88 -13.22 9.99 -4.08
N PHE A 89 -13.57 11.17 -4.59
CA PHE A 89 -14.93 11.64 -4.71
C PHE A 89 -15.35 11.80 -6.18
N VAL A 90 -16.56 11.38 -6.48
CA VAL A 90 -17.27 11.69 -7.72
C VAL A 90 -18.53 12.46 -7.35
N GLY A 91 -18.55 13.77 -7.64
CA GLY A 91 -19.51 14.66 -7.00
C GLY A 91 -19.34 14.69 -5.49
N SER A 92 -20.40 14.42 -4.74
CA SER A 92 -20.39 14.28 -3.27
C SER A 92 -20.15 12.84 -2.80
N LYS A 93 -20.17 11.86 -3.70
CA LYS A 93 -20.06 10.43 -3.33
C LYS A 93 -18.60 10.03 -3.14
N LEU A 94 -18.27 9.44 -1.98
CA LEU A 94 -17.01 8.77 -1.73
C LEU A 94 -17.01 7.42 -2.48
N VAL A 95 -16.06 7.24 -3.41
CA VAL A 95 -15.99 6.04 -4.27
C VAL A 95 -14.71 5.22 -4.08
N GLY A 96 -13.78 5.74 -3.31
CA GLY A 96 -12.57 5.04 -2.92
C GLY A 96 -11.91 5.74 -1.74
N MET A 97 -11.18 4.98 -0.94
CA MET A 97 -10.41 5.50 0.18
C MET A 97 -9.12 4.71 0.39
N SER A 98 -8.19 5.32 1.06
CA SER A 98 -6.99 4.67 1.59
C SER A 98 -6.40 5.52 2.71
N TYR A 99 -5.45 4.96 3.49
CA TYR A 99 -4.76 5.72 4.52
C TYR A 99 -3.24 5.66 4.39
N LEU A 100 -2.61 6.58 5.07
CA LEU A 100 -1.19 6.61 5.40
C LEU A 100 -1.09 6.80 6.91
N LYS A 101 -0.33 5.91 7.59
CA LYS A 101 0.05 6.04 9.00
C LYS A 101 1.53 6.40 9.08
N VAL A 102 1.85 7.47 9.79
CA VAL A 102 3.23 7.86 10.06
C VAL A 102 3.70 7.19 11.34
N CYS A 103 4.77 6.41 11.27
CA CYS A 103 5.43 5.84 12.44
C CYS A 103 6.56 6.77 12.87
N HIS A 104 6.43 7.37 14.06
CA HIS A 104 7.37 8.34 14.62
C HIS A 104 8.44 7.73 15.50
N ASN A 105 8.21 6.50 15.98
CA ASN A 105 9.09 5.82 16.91
C ASN A 105 9.15 4.31 16.63
N GLU A 106 10.02 3.65 17.36
CA GLU A 106 10.27 2.21 17.20
C GLU A 106 9.06 1.35 17.60
N GLU A 107 8.31 1.78 18.62
CA GLU A 107 7.12 1.06 19.11
C GLU A 107 5.99 1.06 18.06
N GLU A 108 5.65 2.23 17.54
CA GLU A 108 4.65 2.37 16.46
C GLU A 108 5.03 1.58 15.21
N LEU A 109 6.34 1.56 14.86
CA LEU A 109 6.82 0.80 13.73
C LEU A 109 6.74 -0.72 13.98
N GLN A 110 6.98 -1.16 15.20
CA GLN A 110 6.87 -2.57 15.59
C GLN A 110 5.42 -3.05 15.62
N GLU A 111 4.50 -2.16 15.98
CA GLU A 111 3.06 -2.44 15.92
C GLU A 111 2.57 -2.57 14.48
N GLU A 112 3.07 -1.73 13.58
CA GLU A 112 2.60 -1.64 12.20
C GLU A 112 3.21 -2.69 11.27
N LEU A 113 4.41 -3.16 11.56
CA LEU A 113 5.15 -4.04 10.66
C LEU A 113 5.45 -5.40 11.28
N PRO A 114 5.39 -6.48 10.48
CA PRO A 114 5.93 -7.77 10.88
C PRO A 114 7.38 -7.68 11.32
N ASN A 115 7.80 -8.52 12.27
CA ASN A 115 9.14 -8.51 12.84
C ASN A 115 10.27 -8.52 11.79
N SER A 116 10.09 -9.24 10.68
CA SER A 116 11.08 -9.26 9.60
C SER A 116 11.32 -7.89 8.99
N SER A 117 10.25 -7.11 8.81
CA SER A 117 10.30 -5.78 8.22
C SER A 117 10.70 -4.72 9.21
N TYR A 118 10.22 -4.84 10.44
CA TYR A 118 10.65 -4.00 11.54
C TYR A 118 12.18 -4.05 11.72
N ASN A 119 12.77 -5.25 11.75
CA ASN A 119 14.21 -5.43 11.88
C ASN A 119 15.00 -4.81 10.71
N PHE A 120 14.44 -4.76 9.51
CA PHE A 120 15.03 -4.05 8.38
C PHE A 120 15.24 -2.56 8.69
N PHE A 121 14.25 -1.90 9.27
CA PHE A 121 14.32 -0.49 9.62
C PHE A 121 15.15 -0.24 10.89
N LYS A 122 14.98 -1.03 11.92
CA LYS A 122 15.75 -0.96 13.18
C LYS A 122 17.25 -1.04 12.96
N ASN A 123 17.70 -1.88 12.03
CA ASN A 123 19.11 -2.04 11.72
C ASN A 123 19.64 -1.02 10.69
N SER A 124 18.81 -0.07 10.27
CA SER A 124 19.25 1.01 9.39
C SER A 124 20.25 1.91 10.10
N LYS A 125 21.31 2.29 9.39
CA LYS A 125 22.29 3.26 9.90
C LYS A 125 21.85 4.72 9.74
N ARG A 126 20.70 4.95 9.11
CA ARG A 126 20.12 6.26 8.88
C ARG A 126 18.89 6.45 9.76
N GLU A 127 18.56 7.69 10.02
CA GLU A 127 17.25 8.01 10.59
C GLU A 127 16.14 7.54 9.65
N VAL A 128 15.14 6.88 10.20
CA VAL A 128 14.05 6.30 9.45
C VAL A 128 12.73 6.79 10.02
N LYS A 129 11.94 7.46 9.17
CA LYS A 129 10.55 7.84 9.43
C LYS A 129 9.69 7.17 8.36
N VAL A 130 8.87 6.23 8.78
CA VAL A 130 8.14 5.35 7.86
C VAL A 130 6.69 5.82 7.71
N ALA A 131 6.23 5.89 6.47
CA ALA A 131 4.82 5.98 6.13
C ALA A 131 4.29 4.60 5.72
N SER A 132 3.41 4.00 6.51
CA SER A 132 2.70 2.77 6.19
C SER A 132 1.43 3.07 5.42
N PHE A 133 1.20 2.36 4.31
CA PHE A 133 0.06 2.55 3.41
C PHE A 133 -0.91 1.38 3.53
N GLY A 134 -2.19 1.68 3.72
CA GLY A 134 -3.22 0.65 3.85
C GLY A 134 -4.60 1.05 3.37
N ALA A 135 -5.55 0.12 3.53
CA ALA A 135 -6.98 0.24 3.21
C ALA A 135 -7.28 0.69 1.77
N ASP A 136 -6.50 0.21 0.78
CA ASP A 136 -6.70 0.54 -0.64
C ASP A 136 -8.03 -0.02 -1.16
N SER A 137 -9.05 0.82 -1.15
CA SER A 137 -10.44 0.46 -1.43
C SER A 137 -11.03 1.32 -2.53
N VAL A 138 -11.66 0.69 -3.53
CA VAL A 138 -12.39 1.37 -4.62
C VAL A 138 -13.64 0.57 -4.92
N LEU A 139 -14.80 1.27 -4.96
CA LEU A 139 -16.07 0.65 -5.37
C LEU A 139 -15.93 -0.08 -6.71
N PRO A 140 -16.50 -1.28 -6.86
CA PRO A 140 -16.39 -2.08 -8.08
C PRO A 140 -16.71 -1.31 -9.35
N SER A 141 -17.78 -0.51 -9.35
CA SER A 141 -18.22 0.31 -10.49
C SER A 141 -17.18 1.32 -10.98
N TYR A 142 -16.26 1.74 -10.13
CA TYR A 142 -15.22 2.74 -10.47
C TYR A 142 -13.84 2.12 -10.69
N ARG A 143 -13.70 0.79 -10.58
CA ARG A 143 -12.44 0.08 -10.83
C ARG A 143 -12.01 0.20 -12.29
N GLY A 144 -10.71 0.00 -12.53
CA GLY A 144 -10.11 0.08 -13.87
C GLY A 144 -9.85 1.51 -14.37
N ASN A 145 -10.02 2.53 -13.51
CA ASN A 145 -9.62 3.93 -13.76
C ASN A 145 -8.27 4.30 -13.15
N SER A 146 -7.49 3.32 -12.70
CA SER A 146 -6.19 3.53 -12.03
C SER A 146 -6.28 4.36 -10.73
N LEU A 147 -7.47 4.42 -10.09
CA LEU A 147 -7.67 5.24 -8.89
C LEU A 147 -6.75 4.81 -7.73
N ASN A 148 -6.52 3.51 -7.56
CA ASN A 148 -5.59 3.03 -6.54
C ASN A 148 -4.16 3.54 -6.79
N ALA A 149 -3.65 3.45 -8.01
CA ALA A 149 -2.34 4.00 -8.35
C ALA A 149 -2.24 5.51 -8.08
N MET A 150 -3.33 6.24 -8.31
CA MET A 150 -3.39 7.67 -8.03
C MET A 150 -3.43 7.96 -6.53
N MET A 151 -4.15 7.16 -5.73
CA MET A 151 -4.14 7.24 -4.26
C MET A 151 -2.75 6.94 -3.69
N ILE A 152 -2.03 5.95 -4.21
CA ILE A 152 -0.64 5.66 -3.83
C ILE A 152 0.25 6.88 -4.11
N ASN A 153 0.14 7.48 -5.30
CA ASN A 153 0.90 8.69 -5.66
C ASN A 153 0.56 9.87 -4.75
N TYR A 154 -0.71 10.04 -4.40
CA TYR A 154 -1.14 11.07 -3.47
C TYR A 154 -0.50 10.88 -2.09
N ARG A 155 -0.56 9.65 -1.55
CA ARG A 155 0.05 9.30 -0.25
C ARG A 155 1.56 9.48 -0.25
N MET A 156 2.25 9.13 -1.35
CA MET A 156 3.69 9.44 -1.49
C MET A 156 3.97 10.93 -1.43
N SER A 157 3.13 11.76 -2.08
CA SER A 157 3.27 13.22 -2.01
C SER A 157 3.01 13.73 -0.59
N LEU A 158 2.06 13.14 0.13
CA LEU A 158 1.79 13.46 1.54
C LEU A 158 2.94 13.00 2.45
N ALA A 159 3.43 11.77 2.29
CA ALA A 159 4.58 11.24 3.02
C ALA A 159 5.82 12.13 2.87
N SER A 160 6.07 12.65 1.65
CA SER A 160 7.14 13.61 1.40
C SER A 160 6.95 14.93 2.15
N ARG A 161 5.72 15.42 2.27
CA ARG A 161 5.42 16.64 3.04
C ARG A 161 5.53 16.44 4.55
N LEU A 162 5.39 15.21 5.00
CA LEU A 162 5.53 14.79 6.39
C LEU A 162 6.97 14.34 6.70
N ASP A 163 7.92 14.61 5.81
CA ASP A 163 9.34 14.26 5.93
C ASP A 163 9.61 12.78 6.18
N CYS A 164 8.73 11.90 5.66
CA CYS A 164 8.96 10.46 5.71
C CYS A 164 10.11 10.08 4.78
N THR A 165 10.99 9.23 5.27
CA THR A 165 12.16 8.73 4.52
C THR A 165 11.85 7.47 3.73
N ASP A 166 10.81 6.75 4.13
CA ASP A 166 10.41 5.45 3.59
C ASP A 166 8.90 5.31 3.54
N CYS A 167 8.42 4.58 2.52
CA CYS A 167 7.05 4.14 2.43
C CYS A 167 6.99 2.62 2.43
N THR A 168 6.01 2.04 3.13
CA THR A 168 5.74 0.61 3.16
C THR A 168 4.28 0.31 2.86
N SER A 169 4.00 -0.92 2.46
CA SER A 169 2.65 -1.46 2.39
C SER A 169 2.68 -2.97 2.57
N ILE A 170 1.62 -3.50 3.16
CA ILE A 170 1.37 -4.93 3.29
C ILE A 170 0.27 -5.31 2.30
N VAL A 171 0.51 -6.35 1.52
CA VAL A 171 -0.46 -6.85 0.53
C VAL A 171 -0.58 -8.36 0.70
N ASP A 172 -1.81 -8.87 0.83
CA ASP A 172 -2.06 -10.31 0.77
C ASP A 172 -1.53 -10.88 -0.55
N ARG A 173 -0.85 -12.03 -0.50
CA ARG A 173 -0.21 -12.62 -1.67
C ARG A 173 -1.19 -13.12 -2.72
N ASN A 174 -2.45 -13.32 -2.38
CA ASN A 174 -3.49 -13.67 -3.35
C ASN A 174 -4.05 -12.41 -4.04
N ASN A 175 -3.85 -11.21 -3.46
CA ASN A 175 -4.32 -9.94 -4.01
C ASN A 175 -3.36 -9.38 -5.07
N ARG A 176 -3.17 -10.12 -6.17
CA ARG A 176 -2.32 -9.70 -7.30
C ARG A 176 -2.73 -8.37 -7.93
N TRP A 177 -3.99 -7.98 -7.78
CA TRP A 177 -4.51 -6.73 -8.34
C TRP A 177 -3.94 -5.52 -7.62
N ASN A 178 -3.69 -5.65 -6.32
CA ASN A 178 -3.11 -4.58 -5.52
C ASN A 178 -1.58 -4.49 -5.71
N MET A 179 -0.90 -5.55 -6.13
CA MET A 179 0.53 -5.52 -6.43
C MET A 179 0.87 -4.59 -7.59
N THR A 180 0.07 -4.62 -8.67
CA THR A 180 0.34 -3.84 -9.90
C THR A 180 0.53 -2.33 -9.64
N PRO A 181 -0.38 -1.61 -8.94
CA PRO A 181 -0.22 -0.19 -8.71
C PRO A 181 0.98 0.15 -7.83
N TYR A 182 1.36 -0.71 -6.88
CA TYR A 182 2.55 -0.50 -6.07
C TYR A 182 3.83 -0.61 -6.89
N PHE A 183 3.98 -1.68 -7.70
CA PHE A 183 5.14 -1.82 -8.58
C PHE A 183 5.23 -0.70 -9.63
N ALA A 184 4.09 -0.27 -10.19
CA ALA A 184 4.03 0.90 -11.09
C ALA A 184 4.54 2.18 -10.41
N ASN A 185 4.38 2.28 -9.09
CA ASN A 185 4.90 3.36 -8.25
C ASN A 185 6.30 3.08 -7.69
N ARG A 186 7.00 2.06 -8.22
CA ARG A 186 8.38 1.70 -7.85
C ARG A 186 8.54 1.25 -6.39
N PHE A 187 7.54 0.63 -5.82
CA PHE A 187 7.71 -0.17 -4.62
C PHE A 187 8.39 -1.47 -4.99
N ASN A 188 9.19 -1.98 -4.08
CA ASN A 188 9.92 -3.25 -4.24
C ASN A 188 9.36 -4.28 -3.25
N LEU A 189 9.19 -5.52 -3.68
CA LEU A 189 8.92 -6.63 -2.78
C LEU A 189 10.21 -7.00 -2.06
N PHE A 190 10.31 -6.67 -0.78
CA PHE A 190 11.56 -6.82 -0.01
C PHE A 190 11.47 -7.85 1.11
N SER A 191 10.26 -8.25 1.50
CA SER A 191 10.04 -9.26 2.52
C SER A 191 8.71 -9.96 2.32
N THR A 192 8.54 -11.09 2.98
CA THR A 192 7.33 -11.88 3.03
C THR A 192 7.12 -12.33 4.48
N ALA A 193 5.87 -12.51 4.86
CA ALA A 193 5.53 -12.99 6.19
C ALA A 193 4.24 -13.82 6.15
N ILE A 194 3.88 -14.39 7.29
CA ILE A 194 2.59 -14.99 7.51
C ILE A 194 1.80 -14.04 8.41
N ASP A 195 0.59 -13.71 8.01
CA ASP A 195 -0.33 -12.95 8.83
C ASP A 195 -0.77 -13.83 10.01
N PRO A 196 -0.54 -13.42 11.26
CA PRO A 196 -0.90 -14.25 12.40
C PRO A 196 -2.40 -14.27 12.70
N SER A 197 -3.17 -13.36 12.11
CA SER A 197 -4.62 -13.27 12.34
C SER A 197 -5.38 -14.37 11.63
N ASP A 198 -4.95 -14.74 10.41
CA ASP A 198 -5.62 -15.71 9.56
C ASP A 198 -4.69 -16.78 8.96
N GLY A 199 -3.38 -16.67 9.20
CA GLY A 199 -2.36 -17.55 8.61
C GLY A 199 -2.08 -17.26 7.14
N GLY A 200 -2.63 -16.19 6.58
CA GLY A 200 -2.44 -15.77 5.21
C GLY A 200 -0.99 -15.39 4.90
N LYS A 201 -0.58 -15.62 3.65
CA LYS A 201 0.75 -15.20 3.21
C LYS A 201 0.69 -13.75 2.74
N ILE A 202 1.55 -12.89 3.30
CA ILE A 202 1.62 -11.47 2.97
C ILE A 202 2.95 -11.10 2.32
N SER A 203 2.88 -10.13 1.43
CA SER A 203 4.01 -9.49 0.78
C SER A 203 4.22 -8.11 1.36
N LEU A 204 5.46 -7.81 1.70
CA LEU A 204 5.87 -6.52 2.24
C LEU A 204 6.57 -5.72 1.16
N LEU A 205 5.98 -4.59 0.86
CA LEU A 205 6.42 -3.68 -0.18
C LEU A 205 7.11 -2.47 0.47
N HIS A 206 8.19 -2.03 -0.15
CA HIS A 206 8.98 -0.90 0.35
C HIS A 206 9.41 0.02 -0.77
N LYS A 207 9.38 1.30 -0.48
CA LYS A 207 9.93 2.33 -1.33
C LYS A 207 10.65 3.38 -0.49
N PRO A 208 11.97 3.50 -0.61
CA PRO A 208 12.69 4.65 -0.06
C PRO A 208 12.33 5.93 -0.83
N MET A 209 12.16 7.02 -0.11
CA MET A 209 11.77 8.32 -0.67
C MET A 209 12.97 9.09 -1.24
N SER A 210 14.21 8.77 -0.81
CA SER A 210 15.42 9.36 -1.35
C SER A 210 15.70 8.88 -2.78
N LYS A 211 16.24 9.76 -3.62
CA LYS A 211 16.61 9.42 -5.01
C LYS A 211 17.80 8.48 -5.12
N ASP A 212 18.54 8.28 -4.03
CA ASP A 212 19.83 7.58 -4.02
C ASP A 212 19.72 6.06 -3.90
N THR A 213 18.53 5.51 -3.77
CA THR A 213 18.29 4.07 -3.76
C THR A 213 18.31 3.52 -5.17
N VAL A 214 19.43 3.63 -5.81
CA VAL A 214 19.66 2.98 -7.09
C VAL A 214 19.84 1.48 -6.85
N LEU A 215 19.09 0.68 -7.56
CA LEU A 215 19.38 -0.75 -7.77
C LEU A 215 20.77 -0.85 -8.39
N SER A 216 21.80 -0.95 -7.56
CA SER A 216 23.16 -1.08 -8.01
C SER A 216 23.34 -2.47 -8.59
N ASN A 217 23.66 -2.55 -9.88
CA ASN A 217 24.00 -3.77 -10.61
C ASN A 217 22.86 -4.77 -10.88
N ILE A 218 22.00 -4.45 -11.84
CA ILE A 218 20.95 -5.33 -12.36
C ILE A 218 21.56 -6.38 -13.34
N LYS A 219 22.67 -7.04 -13.00
CA LYS A 219 23.27 -8.04 -13.89
C LYS A 219 22.54 -9.37 -13.87
N THR A 220 21.89 -9.71 -12.76
CA THR A 220 21.17 -10.98 -12.64
C THR A 220 19.69 -10.65 -12.36
N ARG A 221 18.84 -11.00 -13.29
CA ARG A 221 17.38 -10.95 -13.14
C ARG A 221 16.82 -12.37 -13.14
N ILE A 222 15.92 -12.64 -12.22
CA ILE A 222 15.22 -13.91 -12.10
C ILE A 222 13.73 -13.61 -12.12
N THR A 223 13.00 -14.21 -13.05
CA THR A 223 11.54 -14.05 -13.12
C THR A 223 10.87 -15.33 -12.64
N LEU A 224 9.95 -15.21 -11.68
CA LEU A 224 9.20 -16.32 -11.11
C LEU A 224 7.70 -16.02 -11.15
N PRO A 225 6.86 -17.05 -11.34
CA PRO A 225 5.43 -16.93 -11.07
C PRO A 225 5.18 -16.51 -9.62
N TYR A 226 4.28 -15.55 -9.43
CA TYR A 226 4.01 -14.96 -8.11
C TYR A 226 3.45 -15.97 -7.09
N ASN A 227 2.85 -17.06 -7.54
CA ASN A 227 2.37 -18.15 -6.68
C ASN A 227 3.47 -19.12 -6.19
N ARG A 228 4.72 -18.95 -6.62
CA ARG A 228 5.86 -19.76 -6.14
C ARG A 228 6.44 -19.15 -4.86
N PHE A 229 5.64 -19.13 -3.79
CA PHE A 229 5.94 -18.41 -2.56
C PHE A 229 7.24 -18.85 -1.88
N GLU A 230 7.53 -20.14 -1.82
CA GLU A 230 8.75 -20.67 -1.20
C GLU A 230 10.01 -20.23 -1.97
N LEU A 231 9.97 -20.26 -3.31
CA LEU A 231 11.08 -19.79 -4.14
C LEU A 231 11.28 -18.28 -4.02
N ILE A 232 10.19 -17.52 -3.90
CA ILE A 232 10.24 -16.07 -3.66
C ILE A 232 10.91 -15.79 -2.31
N ASP A 233 10.50 -16.49 -1.26
CA ASP A 233 11.08 -16.34 0.07
C ASP A 233 12.58 -16.68 0.08
N ASP A 234 12.99 -17.73 -0.65
CA ASP A 234 14.40 -18.12 -0.78
C ASP A 234 15.24 -17.09 -1.55
N LEU A 235 14.67 -16.47 -2.58
CA LEU A 235 15.34 -15.37 -3.30
C LEU A 235 15.53 -14.15 -2.40
N ILE A 236 14.49 -13.76 -1.66
CA ILE A 236 14.56 -12.63 -0.73
C ILE A 236 15.63 -12.88 0.34
N LYS A 237 15.70 -14.08 0.93
CA LYS A 237 16.74 -14.48 1.89
C LYS A 237 18.16 -14.40 1.31
N LYS A 238 18.30 -14.59 -0.01
CA LYS A 238 19.58 -14.45 -0.74
C LYS A 238 19.88 -13.00 -1.13
N GLY A 239 19.03 -12.03 -0.78
CA GLY A 239 19.25 -10.61 -1.05
C GLY A 239 18.67 -10.11 -2.38
N PHE A 240 17.82 -10.90 -3.01
CA PHE A 240 17.04 -10.43 -4.15
C PHE A 240 15.78 -9.71 -3.66
N ILE A 241 15.37 -8.70 -4.43
CA ILE A 241 14.09 -7.99 -4.22
C ILE A 241 13.27 -8.05 -5.50
N GLY A 242 11.96 -8.14 -5.37
CA GLY A 242 11.05 -8.02 -6.52
C GLY A 242 11.02 -6.57 -6.99
N VAL A 243 11.31 -6.33 -8.24
CA VAL A 243 11.45 -4.98 -8.84
C VAL A 243 10.41 -4.69 -9.93
N GLU A 244 9.82 -5.71 -10.50
CA GLU A 244 8.80 -5.60 -11.55
C GLU A 244 7.72 -6.67 -11.34
N PHE A 245 6.48 -6.34 -11.67
CA PHE A 245 5.34 -7.26 -11.62
C PHE A 245 4.61 -7.25 -12.96
N ASP A 246 4.59 -8.40 -13.62
CA ASP A 246 3.77 -8.62 -14.81
C ASP A 246 2.37 -9.09 -14.39
N LYS A 247 1.40 -8.20 -14.58
CA LYS A 247 0.01 -8.48 -14.25
C LYS A 247 -0.60 -9.58 -15.12
N LYS A 248 -0.19 -9.69 -16.39
CA LYS A 248 -0.77 -10.63 -17.36
C LYS A 248 -0.48 -12.07 -16.96
N ASP A 249 0.80 -12.34 -16.74
CA ASP A 249 1.29 -13.67 -16.43
C ASP A 249 1.47 -13.90 -14.93
N ALA A 250 1.16 -12.89 -14.10
CA ALA A 250 1.35 -12.89 -12.65
C ALA A 250 2.77 -13.30 -12.24
N ASN A 251 3.78 -12.72 -12.92
CA ASN A 251 5.19 -12.97 -12.65
C ASN A 251 5.83 -11.79 -11.91
N VAL A 252 6.78 -12.11 -11.01
CA VAL A 252 7.65 -11.12 -10.37
C VAL A 252 9.05 -11.29 -10.90
N THR A 253 9.67 -10.18 -11.33
CA THR A 253 11.09 -10.13 -11.68
C THR A 253 11.89 -9.64 -10.48
N PHE A 254 12.87 -10.42 -10.08
CA PHE A 254 13.77 -10.16 -8.98
C PHE A 254 15.12 -9.67 -9.48
N ALA A 255 15.72 -8.73 -8.76
CA ALA A 255 17.07 -8.26 -8.95
C ALA A 255 17.83 -8.26 -7.62
N HIS A 256 19.14 -8.50 -7.67
CA HIS A 256 19.98 -8.41 -6.49
C HIS A 256 20.25 -6.94 -6.13
N SER A 257 20.08 -6.57 -4.88
CA SER A 257 20.31 -5.21 -4.41
C SER A 257 21.24 -5.15 -3.21
N ASN A 258 22.39 -4.48 -3.39
CA ASN A 258 23.33 -4.28 -2.29
C ASN A 258 22.73 -3.44 -1.13
N PHE A 259 21.83 -2.53 -1.44
CA PHE A 259 21.11 -1.75 -0.43
C PHE A 259 20.33 -2.66 0.52
N TYR A 260 19.54 -3.59 -0.03
CA TYR A 260 18.76 -4.53 0.77
C TYR A 260 19.63 -5.61 1.41
N VAL A 261 20.67 -6.09 0.72
CA VAL A 261 21.60 -7.11 1.26
C VAL A 261 22.29 -6.66 2.54
N SER A 262 22.78 -5.42 2.58
CA SER A 262 23.46 -4.90 3.77
C SER A 262 22.55 -4.84 4.99
N ASN A 263 21.24 -4.69 4.78
CA ASN A 263 20.23 -4.63 5.83
C ASN A 263 19.58 -5.99 6.14
N ILE A 264 19.35 -6.85 5.14
CA ILE A 264 18.71 -8.17 5.31
C ILE A 264 19.66 -9.19 5.96
N ARG A 265 20.97 -9.19 5.66
CA ARG A 265 21.94 -10.14 6.26
C ARG A 265 22.03 -10.07 7.77
N ARG A 266 21.47 -9.04 8.39
CA ARG A 266 21.41 -8.85 9.85
C ARG A 266 20.11 -9.34 10.47
N LEU A 267 19.15 -9.84 9.66
CA LEU A 267 17.91 -10.39 10.19
C LEU A 267 18.19 -11.72 10.90
N PRO A 268 17.72 -11.91 12.14
CA PRO A 268 17.81 -13.21 12.80
C PRO A 268 17.04 -14.25 11.97
N ARG A 269 17.62 -15.46 11.87
CA ARG A 269 17.05 -16.58 11.09
C ARG A 269 15.82 -17.25 11.74
N VAL A 270 15.15 -16.54 12.64
CA VAL A 270 14.04 -17.09 13.42
C VAL A 270 12.73 -16.53 12.86
N PHE A 271 11.85 -17.41 12.43
CA PHE A 271 10.44 -17.12 12.26
C PHE A 271 9.86 -16.82 13.65
N ASP A 272 9.87 -15.55 14.04
CA ASP A 272 9.27 -15.14 15.30
C ASP A 272 7.79 -14.86 15.07
N THR A 273 6.95 -15.70 15.66
CA THR A 273 5.49 -15.67 15.55
C THR A 273 4.85 -14.59 16.45
N ARG A 274 5.63 -13.68 17.02
CA ARG A 274 5.10 -12.61 17.87
C ARG A 274 4.71 -11.39 17.06
N PHE A 275 3.55 -11.46 16.43
CA PHE A 275 2.82 -10.29 15.98
C PHE A 275 2.00 -9.74 17.15
N ASN A 276 2.00 -8.44 17.30
CA ASN A 276 1.02 -7.81 18.17
C ASN A 276 -0.35 -7.91 17.49
N LYS A 277 -1.29 -8.63 18.12
CA LYS A 277 -2.65 -8.85 17.58
C LYS A 277 -3.42 -7.55 17.26
N ASN A 278 -2.93 -6.42 17.74
CA ASN A 278 -3.56 -5.12 17.56
C ASN A 278 -3.11 -4.39 16.28
N ALA A 279 -2.02 -4.83 15.61
CA ALA A 279 -1.51 -4.17 14.41
C ALA A 279 -2.42 -4.33 13.16
N PHE A 280 -3.31 -5.32 13.16
CA PHE A 280 -4.25 -5.56 12.07
C PHE A 280 -5.71 -5.26 12.43
N VAL A 281 -5.98 -4.69 13.60
CA VAL A 281 -7.30 -4.20 14.01
C VAL A 281 -7.44 -2.72 13.61
N ILE A 282 -6.86 -2.35 12.49
CA ILE A 282 -7.08 -1.03 11.89
C ILE A 282 -7.71 -1.18 10.50
#